data_28e6b8ca7708b830925f77759bac4bb7
#
_entry.id   28e6b8ca7708b830925f77759bac4bb7
#
_cell.length_a   1.000
_cell.length_b   1.000
_cell.length_c   1.000
_cell.angle_alpha   90.00
_cell.angle_beta   90.00
_cell.angle_gamma   90.00
#
_symmetry.space_group_name_H-M   'P 1'
#
loop_
_entity.id
_entity.type
_entity.pdbx_description
1 polymer ?
#
loop_
_entity_poly.entity_id
_entity_poly.type
_entity_poly.pdbx_seq_one_letter_code
_entity_poly.pdbx_strand_id
1 'polypeptide(L)'
;FWGWFWSIDTEIRTHVPMVYYHVWDNKPYPMYNKGHYLSNDKIVCISKVTHDIVQHVTPEIESSYLPHAVDSDVFKPLPRDEVLNLKHTTIPNSKDKMTFFWNNRNARRKQSGSLIFWFKEFLDKVGHDKAVLLMHTDPGDVHGQNLTAIINDLELNRGQVFLSTQKIPPEELAKIYNLADCTINISDAEGFGLATLESLSCGTPIIVNMTGGLQEQVTDGKNWF
;
A
#
# COMPACT_ATOMS: atom_id res chain seq x y z
N PHE A 1 10.04 -2.45 -17.39
CA PHE A 1 9.48 -3.02 -18.63
C PHE A 1 10.50 -3.95 -19.28
N TRP A 2 10.08 -5.12 -19.68
CA TRP A 2 10.87 -6.12 -20.37
C TRP A 2 10.83 -5.84 -21.90
N GLY A 3 11.32 -4.66 -22.32
CA GLY A 3 11.19 -4.18 -23.68
C GLY A 3 11.68 -5.18 -24.75
N TRP A 4 12.71 -5.97 -24.42
CA TRP A 4 13.20 -7.02 -25.29
C TRP A 4 12.15 -8.13 -25.55
N PHE A 5 11.31 -8.44 -24.56
CA PHE A 5 10.27 -9.47 -24.69
C PHE A 5 9.17 -9.03 -25.68
N TRP A 6 8.78 -7.77 -25.64
CA TRP A 6 7.83 -7.23 -26.63
C TRP A 6 8.42 -7.06 -28.02
N SER A 7 9.75 -6.99 -28.16
CA SER A 7 10.38 -6.93 -29.48
C SER A 7 10.32 -8.23 -30.28
N ILE A 8 9.99 -9.35 -29.63
CA ILE A 8 9.83 -10.67 -30.25
C ILE A 8 8.38 -11.18 -30.17
N ASP A 9 7.41 -10.29 -29.95
CA ASP A 9 6.00 -10.63 -29.80
C ASP A 9 5.46 -11.39 -31.01
N THR A 10 5.80 -10.97 -32.23
CA THR A 10 5.37 -11.60 -33.48
C THR A 10 5.80 -13.06 -33.61
N GLU A 11 6.92 -13.45 -33.01
CA GLU A 11 7.38 -14.84 -32.99
C GLU A 11 6.63 -15.64 -31.93
N ILE A 12 6.51 -15.10 -30.72
CA ILE A 12 5.90 -15.79 -29.57
C ILE A 12 4.40 -16.00 -29.79
N ARG A 13 3.66 -14.97 -30.24
CA ARG A 13 2.21 -14.98 -30.42
C ARG A 13 1.72 -15.97 -31.47
N THR A 14 2.59 -16.45 -32.36
CA THR A 14 2.27 -17.54 -33.28
C THR A 14 2.15 -18.91 -32.60
N HIS A 15 2.68 -19.04 -31.37
CA HIS A 15 2.74 -20.28 -30.62
C HIS A 15 1.92 -20.24 -29.34
N VAL A 16 1.92 -19.10 -28.63
CA VAL A 16 1.21 -18.93 -27.36
C VAL A 16 0.64 -17.51 -27.25
N PRO A 17 -0.58 -17.34 -26.70
CA PRO A 17 -1.13 -16.00 -26.46
C PRO A 17 -0.33 -15.26 -25.37
N MET A 18 -0.08 -13.98 -25.60
CA MET A 18 0.55 -13.09 -24.64
C MET A 18 -0.50 -12.31 -23.85
N VAL A 19 -0.56 -12.55 -22.54
CA VAL A 19 -1.45 -11.83 -21.63
C VAL A 19 -0.60 -11.00 -20.66
N TYR A 20 -0.83 -9.68 -20.64
CA TYR A 20 -0.10 -8.76 -19.79
C TYR A 20 -0.94 -8.32 -18.60
N TYR A 21 -0.46 -8.63 -17.36
CA TYR A 21 -1.07 -8.14 -16.13
C TYR A 21 -0.48 -6.77 -15.79
N HIS A 22 -1.28 -5.73 -15.93
CA HIS A 22 -0.83 -4.34 -16.00
C HIS A 22 -1.15 -3.55 -14.73
N VAL A 23 -0.19 -2.68 -14.33
CA VAL A 23 -0.18 -1.98 -13.05
C VAL A 23 0.00 -0.44 -13.17
N TRP A 24 -0.20 0.15 -14.32
CA TRP A 24 0.00 1.59 -14.53
C TRP A 24 -1.10 2.41 -13.83
N ASP A 25 -0.70 3.44 -13.08
CA ASP A 25 -1.58 4.20 -12.20
C ASP A 25 -1.48 5.73 -12.37
N ASN A 26 -0.66 6.21 -13.32
CA ASN A 26 -0.35 7.62 -13.48
C ASN A 26 -0.92 8.24 -14.75
N LYS A 27 -1.33 9.51 -14.63
CA LYS A 27 -1.64 10.40 -15.76
C LYS A 27 -0.48 11.40 -15.97
N PRO A 28 -0.31 11.97 -17.18
CA PRO A 28 -1.16 11.84 -18.36
C PRO A 28 -1.15 10.43 -18.96
N TYR A 29 -2.15 10.12 -19.79
CA TYR A 29 -2.23 8.83 -20.48
C TYR A 29 -0.92 8.52 -21.22
N PRO A 30 -0.31 7.34 -21.00
CA PRO A 30 1.00 7.01 -21.53
C PRO A 30 0.90 6.55 -23.00
N MET A 31 0.61 7.49 -23.91
CA MET A 31 0.45 7.21 -25.36
C MET A 31 1.67 6.49 -25.97
N TYR A 32 2.85 6.71 -25.39
CA TYR A 32 4.08 6.02 -25.78
C TYR A 32 4.08 4.52 -25.48
N ASN A 33 3.16 4.04 -24.65
CA ASN A 33 3.00 2.61 -24.38
C ASN A 33 2.12 1.89 -25.42
N LYS A 34 1.52 2.60 -26.37
CA LYS A 34 0.60 2.00 -27.36
C LYS A 34 1.20 0.78 -28.06
N GLY A 35 2.46 0.90 -28.54
CA GLY A 35 3.16 -0.22 -29.18
C GLY A 35 3.30 -1.45 -28.27
N HIS A 36 3.65 -1.23 -27.00
CA HIS A 36 3.77 -2.32 -26.02
C HIS A 36 2.42 -2.97 -25.70
N TYR A 37 1.34 -2.19 -25.66
CA TYR A 37 0.00 -2.76 -25.44
C TYR A 37 -0.42 -3.63 -26.62
N LEU A 38 -0.21 -3.16 -27.86
CA LEU A 38 -0.53 -3.91 -29.07
C LEU A 38 0.32 -5.18 -29.28
N SER A 39 1.47 -5.28 -28.62
CA SER A 39 2.31 -6.49 -28.63
C SER A 39 1.72 -7.64 -27.79
N ASN A 40 0.54 -7.46 -27.19
CA ASN A 40 -0.14 -8.50 -26.42
C ASN A 40 -1.46 -8.91 -27.09
N ASP A 41 -1.98 -10.07 -26.74
CA ASP A 41 -3.30 -10.52 -27.15
C ASP A 41 -4.39 -10.00 -26.21
N LYS A 42 -4.05 -9.83 -24.91
CA LYS A 42 -4.96 -9.30 -23.90
C LYS A 42 -4.19 -8.58 -22.80
N ILE A 43 -4.81 -7.53 -22.26
CA ILE A 43 -4.31 -6.84 -21.06
C ILE A 43 -5.28 -7.03 -19.92
N VAL A 44 -4.77 -7.50 -18.78
CA VAL A 44 -5.52 -7.63 -17.54
C VAL A 44 -5.08 -6.53 -16.58
N CYS A 45 -6.01 -5.70 -16.15
CA CYS A 45 -5.73 -4.47 -15.40
C CYS A 45 -6.07 -4.67 -13.92
N ILE A 46 -5.14 -4.31 -13.03
CA ILE A 46 -5.30 -4.50 -11.57
C ILE A 46 -6.28 -3.51 -10.94
N SER A 47 -6.56 -2.40 -11.61
CA SER A 47 -7.46 -1.36 -11.13
C SER A 47 -8.31 -0.80 -12.26
N LYS A 48 -9.44 -0.17 -11.93
CA LYS A 48 -10.29 0.54 -12.89
C LYS A 48 -9.54 1.69 -13.54
N VAL A 49 -8.68 2.37 -12.79
CA VAL A 49 -7.80 3.43 -13.32
C VAL A 49 -6.86 2.87 -14.39
N THR A 50 -6.22 1.73 -14.11
CA THR A 50 -5.36 1.06 -15.11
C THR A 50 -6.17 0.64 -16.34
N HIS A 51 -7.39 0.12 -16.14
CA HIS A 51 -8.27 -0.30 -17.24
C HIS A 51 -8.70 0.90 -18.11
N ASP A 52 -9.11 2.03 -17.50
CA ASP A 52 -9.42 3.28 -18.19
C ASP A 52 -8.23 3.77 -19.04
N ILE A 53 -7.02 3.71 -18.46
CA ILE A 53 -5.79 4.08 -19.16
C ILE A 53 -5.56 3.21 -20.40
N VAL A 54 -5.69 1.90 -20.27
CA VAL A 54 -5.52 0.96 -21.42
C VAL A 54 -6.56 1.22 -22.49
N GLN A 55 -7.83 1.37 -22.10
CA GLN A 55 -8.92 1.66 -23.04
C GLN A 55 -8.75 2.99 -23.76
N HIS A 56 -8.17 4.00 -23.11
CA HIS A 56 -7.89 5.29 -23.73
C HIS A 56 -6.70 5.23 -24.71
N VAL A 57 -5.61 4.54 -24.32
CA VAL A 57 -4.37 4.46 -25.12
C VAL A 57 -4.54 3.51 -26.29
N THR A 58 -5.27 2.41 -26.12
CA THR A 58 -5.36 1.31 -27.08
C THR A 58 -6.74 0.66 -27.03
N PRO A 59 -7.79 1.36 -27.50
CA PRO A 59 -9.17 0.83 -27.46
C PRO A 59 -9.36 -0.44 -28.30
N GLU A 60 -8.45 -0.70 -29.22
CA GLU A 60 -8.45 -1.88 -30.10
C GLU A 60 -7.99 -3.17 -29.43
N ILE A 61 -7.30 -3.10 -28.25
CA ILE A 61 -6.85 -4.30 -27.52
C ILE A 61 -7.96 -4.85 -26.60
N GLU A 62 -8.08 -6.15 -26.55
CA GLU A 62 -8.93 -6.78 -25.54
C GLU A 62 -8.35 -6.52 -24.14
N SER A 63 -9.14 -5.94 -23.24
CA SER A 63 -8.73 -5.74 -21.87
C SER A 63 -9.82 -6.08 -20.87
N SER A 64 -9.41 -6.45 -19.66
CA SER A 64 -10.32 -6.79 -18.56
C SER A 64 -9.79 -6.28 -17.23
N TYR A 65 -10.70 -5.94 -16.33
CA TYR A 65 -10.40 -5.61 -14.94
C TYR A 65 -10.34 -6.90 -14.10
N LEU A 66 -9.22 -7.09 -13.40
CA LEU A 66 -9.02 -8.17 -12.44
C LEU A 66 -8.19 -7.63 -11.26
N PRO A 67 -8.83 -7.21 -10.16
CA PRO A 67 -8.13 -6.68 -9.00
C PRO A 67 -7.29 -7.76 -8.31
N HIS A 68 -6.33 -7.33 -7.50
CA HIS A 68 -5.67 -8.21 -6.54
C HIS A 68 -6.64 -8.68 -5.46
N ALA A 69 -6.28 -9.81 -4.85
CA ALA A 69 -6.93 -10.36 -3.68
C ALA A 69 -5.89 -10.60 -2.57
N VAL A 70 -6.36 -10.72 -1.34
CA VAL A 70 -5.59 -11.19 -0.20
C VAL A 70 -6.22 -12.46 0.35
N ASP A 71 -5.41 -13.28 1.02
CA ASP A 71 -5.88 -14.50 1.66
C ASP A 71 -6.76 -14.15 2.86
N SER A 72 -8.07 -14.39 2.76
CA SER A 72 -9.04 -14.11 3.82
C SER A 72 -8.97 -15.10 5.00
N ASP A 73 -8.24 -16.19 4.88
CA ASP A 73 -7.98 -17.09 6.00
C ASP A 73 -6.85 -16.55 6.89
N VAL A 74 -5.98 -15.74 6.32
CA VAL A 74 -4.86 -15.07 7.00
C VAL A 74 -5.26 -13.66 7.45
N PHE A 75 -5.69 -12.80 6.50
CA PHE A 75 -6.08 -11.42 6.78
C PHE A 75 -7.57 -11.36 7.13
N LYS A 76 -7.87 -11.47 8.41
CA LYS A 76 -9.23 -11.43 8.97
C LYS A 76 -9.24 -10.79 10.35
N PRO A 77 -10.40 -10.31 10.83
CA PRO A 77 -10.53 -9.80 12.18
C PRO A 77 -10.22 -10.90 13.22
N LEU A 78 -9.41 -10.56 14.20
CA LEU A 78 -9.14 -11.40 15.37
C LEU A 78 -10.11 -11.10 16.51
N PRO A 79 -10.32 -12.05 17.46
CA PRO A 79 -11.10 -11.80 18.67
C PRO A 79 -10.54 -10.62 19.47
N ARG A 80 -11.43 -9.77 20.01
CA ARG A 80 -11.05 -8.53 20.69
C ARG A 80 -10.07 -8.75 21.84
N ASP A 81 -10.26 -9.81 22.63
CA ASP A 81 -9.38 -10.11 23.77
C ASP A 81 -7.97 -10.49 23.31
N GLU A 82 -7.87 -11.21 22.19
CA GLU A 82 -6.59 -11.53 21.56
C GLU A 82 -5.89 -10.27 21.08
N VAL A 83 -6.61 -9.38 20.40
CA VAL A 83 -6.10 -8.08 19.91
C VAL A 83 -5.57 -7.23 21.07
N LEU A 84 -6.33 -7.14 22.17
CA LEU A 84 -5.90 -6.38 23.35
C LEU A 84 -4.62 -6.96 23.98
N ASN A 85 -4.54 -8.29 24.10
CA ASN A 85 -3.34 -8.96 24.60
C ASN A 85 -2.12 -8.72 23.68
N LEU A 86 -2.31 -8.87 22.36
CA LEU A 86 -1.26 -8.58 21.37
C LEU A 86 -0.76 -7.13 21.49
N LYS A 87 -1.69 -6.17 21.57
CA LYS A 87 -1.36 -4.76 21.72
C LYS A 87 -0.52 -4.48 22.96
N HIS A 88 -0.91 -5.07 24.11
CA HIS A 88 -0.20 -4.88 25.37
C HIS A 88 1.20 -5.52 25.39
N THR A 89 1.37 -6.66 24.73
CA THR A 89 2.65 -7.36 24.67
C THR A 89 3.61 -6.76 23.64
N THR A 90 3.06 -6.17 22.56
CA THR A 90 3.86 -5.66 21.44
C THR A 90 4.27 -4.20 21.63
N ILE A 91 3.39 -3.38 22.23
CA ILE A 91 3.61 -1.92 22.33
C ILE A 91 3.69 -1.55 23.83
N PRO A 92 4.87 -1.08 24.29
CA PRO A 92 5.02 -0.64 25.69
C PRO A 92 4.05 0.49 26.04
N ASN A 93 3.37 0.34 27.18
CA ASN A 93 2.40 1.32 27.69
C ASN A 93 1.25 1.65 26.71
N SER A 94 0.81 0.66 25.94
CA SER A 94 -0.18 0.83 24.86
C SER A 94 -1.63 1.00 25.34
N LYS A 95 -1.91 0.81 26.63
CA LYS A 95 -3.28 0.73 27.17
C LYS A 95 -4.16 1.93 26.79
N ASP A 96 -3.58 3.14 26.79
CA ASP A 96 -4.28 4.38 26.52
C ASP A 96 -3.73 5.12 25.28
N LYS A 97 -3.01 4.39 24.41
CA LYS A 97 -2.40 4.96 23.21
C LYS A 97 -3.10 4.49 21.96
N MET A 98 -3.42 5.43 21.08
CA MET A 98 -3.85 5.12 19.72
C MET A 98 -2.66 4.62 18.93
N THR A 99 -2.82 3.50 18.26
CA THR A 99 -1.77 2.86 17.46
C THR A 99 -2.07 3.03 15.97
N PHE A 100 -1.21 3.78 15.30
CA PHE A 100 -1.23 3.89 13.85
C PHE A 100 -0.23 2.90 13.25
N PHE A 101 -0.59 2.34 12.09
CA PHE A 101 0.28 1.42 11.37
C PHE A 101 0.49 1.86 9.93
N TRP A 102 1.72 1.80 9.47
CA TRP A 102 2.12 2.08 8.09
C TRP A 102 2.98 0.94 7.56
N ASN A 103 2.48 0.23 6.55
CA ASN A 103 3.14 -0.90 5.91
C ASN A 103 3.39 -0.58 4.44
N ASN A 104 4.58 -0.14 4.11
CA ASN A 104 4.99 0.17 2.73
C ASN A 104 6.51 0.12 2.61
N ARG A 105 7.00 -0.04 1.38
CA ARG A 105 8.39 0.23 1.06
C ARG A 105 8.70 1.71 1.30
N ASN A 106 9.83 2.03 1.89
CA ASN A 106 10.32 3.41 2.03
C ASN A 106 10.78 3.94 0.65
N ALA A 107 9.85 4.33 -0.19
CA ALA A 107 10.10 4.96 -1.48
C ALA A 107 9.46 6.36 -1.49
N ARG A 108 10.04 7.33 -2.22
CA ARG A 108 9.59 8.73 -2.21
C ARG A 108 8.08 8.88 -2.38
N ARG A 109 7.48 8.18 -3.35
CA ARG A 109 6.04 8.23 -3.60
C ARG A 109 5.17 7.74 -2.44
N LYS A 110 5.75 7.06 -1.46
CA LYS A 110 5.04 6.54 -0.29
C LYS A 110 4.96 7.53 0.87
N GLN A 111 5.61 8.68 0.75
CA GLN A 111 5.53 9.81 1.68
C GLN A 111 5.89 9.46 3.14
N SER A 112 6.83 8.53 3.33
CA SER A 112 7.20 8.02 4.66
C SER A 112 7.70 9.12 5.61
N GLY A 113 8.57 10.02 5.13
CA GLY A 113 9.07 11.13 5.93
C GLY A 113 8.01 12.19 6.22
N SER A 114 7.15 12.50 5.23
CA SER A 114 6.01 13.40 5.41
C SER A 114 5.04 12.87 6.48
N LEU A 115 4.82 11.54 6.49
CA LEU A 115 3.99 10.90 7.51
C LEU A 115 4.57 11.13 8.92
N ILE A 116 5.88 10.92 9.11
CA ILE A 116 6.53 11.11 10.42
C ILE A 116 6.41 12.58 10.86
N PHE A 117 6.60 13.52 9.93
CA PHE A 117 6.45 14.94 10.20
C PHE A 117 5.02 15.29 10.64
N TRP A 118 3.99 14.85 9.91
CA TRP A 118 2.60 15.10 10.28
C TRP A 118 2.17 14.36 11.55
N PHE A 119 2.75 13.19 11.80
CA PHE A 119 2.54 12.49 13.05
C PHE A 119 3.09 13.27 14.24
N LYS A 120 4.27 13.94 14.08
CA LYS A 120 4.77 14.86 15.10
C LYS A 120 3.80 16.01 15.36
N GLU A 121 3.33 16.68 14.32
CA GLU A 121 2.37 17.78 14.47
C GLU A 121 1.08 17.32 15.16
N PHE A 122 0.63 16.10 14.89
CA PHE A 122 -0.50 15.49 15.58
C PHE A 122 -0.19 15.30 17.07
N LEU A 123 0.97 14.73 17.42
CA LEU A 123 1.37 14.53 18.81
C LEU A 123 1.54 15.85 19.57
N ASP A 124 2.04 16.89 18.92
CA ASP A 124 2.16 18.24 19.52
C ASP A 124 0.80 18.81 19.94
N LYS A 125 -0.30 18.40 19.26
CA LYS A 125 -1.66 18.83 19.58
C LYS A 125 -2.35 17.96 20.64
N VAL A 126 -2.12 16.64 20.61
CA VAL A 126 -2.87 15.69 21.45
C VAL A 126 -2.07 15.20 22.67
N GLY A 127 -0.74 15.32 22.62
CA GLY A 127 0.19 14.81 23.63
C GLY A 127 1.04 13.66 23.11
N HIS A 128 2.34 13.68 23.42
CA HIS A 128 3.34 12.72 22.95
C HIS A 128 3.18 11.31 23.57
N ASP A 129 2.35 11.18 24.58
CA ASP A 129 1.99 9.91 25.25
C ASP A 129 0.69 9.29 24.75
N LYS A 130 -0.04 9.95 23.84
CA LYS A 130 -1.40 9.55 23.40
C LYS A 130 -1.44 8.64 22.18
N ALA A 131 -0.37 8.60 21.40
CA ALA A 131 -0.34 7.74 20.22
C ALA A 131 1.06 7.19 19.93
N VAL A 132 1.08 6.14 19.11
CA VAL A 132 2.30 5.54 18.57
C VAL A 132 2.12 5.28 17.07
N LEU A 133 3.20 5.39 16.31
CA LEU A 133 3.26 5.02 14.90
C LEU A 133 4.18 3.81 14.73
N LEU A 134 3.63 2.71 14.25
CA LEU A 134 4.39 1.54 13.82
C LEU A 134 4.65 1.67 12.32
N MET A 135 5.88 1.52 11.89
CA MET A 135 6.26 1.52 10.48
C MET A 135 6.97 0.22 10.14
N HIS A 136 6.36 -0.59 9.27
CA HIS A 136 6.98 -1.82 8.76
C HIS A 136 7.64 -1.51 7.42
N THR A 137 8.97 -1.32 7.45
CA THR A 137 9.75 -0.86 6.29
C THR A 137 11.26 -0.95 6.54
N ASP A 138 12.05 -0.86 5.48
CA ASP A 138 13.47 -0.55 5.56
C ASP A 138 13.68 0.96 5.73
N PRO A 139 14.13 1.46 6.88
CA PRO A 139 14.30 2.88 7.14
C PRO A 139 15.43 3.53 6.33
N GLY A 140 16.33 2.73 5.73
CA GLY A 140 17.48 3.16 4.95
C GLY A 140 17.37 2.83 3.46
N ASP A 141 16.18 2.46 2.93
CA ASP A 141 16.00 2.15 1.50
C ASP A 141 16.53 3.31 0.63
N VAL A 142 17.41 2.97 -0.32
CA VAL A 142 18.09 3.93 -1.21
C VAL A 142 17.12 4.75 -2.09
N HIS A 143 15.89 4.30 -2.27
CA HIS A 143 14.84 4.98 -3.03
C HIS A 143 13.95 5.88 -2.15
N GLY A 144 14.20 5.90 -0.84
CA GLY A 144 13.41 6.61 0.16
C GLY A 144 14.17 7.71 0.88
N GLN A 145 13.77 7.92 2.11
CA GLN A 145 14.34 8.89 3.03
C GLN A 145 15.02 8.16 4.19
N ASN A 146 16.02 8.77 4.83
CA ASN A 146 16.61 8.24 6.05
C ASN A 146 15.65 8.46 7.22
N LEU A 147 14.78 7.48 7.48
CA LEU A 147 13.73 7.61 8.49
C LEU A 147 14.29 7.67 9.90
N THR A 148 15.42 7.01 10.16
CA THR A 148 16.09 7.06 11.46
C THR A 148 16.57 8.48 11.77
N ALA A 149 17.16 9.17 10.79
CA ALA A 149 17.58 10.57 10.97
C ALA A 149 16.36 11.46 11.22
N ILE A 150 15.29 11.33 10.43
CA ILE A 150 14.05 12.12 10.60
C ILE A 150 13.46 11.92 12.00
N ILE A 151 13.36 10.67 12.48
CA ILE A 151 12.81 10.35 13.80
C ILE A 151 13.66 11.01 14.91
N ASN A 152 14.99 10.99 14.78
CA ASN A 152 15.89 11.61 15.74
C ASN A 152 15.80 13.15 15.72
N ASP A 153 15.81 13.76 14.54
CA ASP A 153 15.73 15.21 14.36
C ASP A 153 14.40 15.78 14.89
N LEU A 154 13.32 15.00 14.79
CA LEU A 154 12.00 15.36 15.32
C LEU A 154 11.78 14.93 16.78
N GLU A 155 12.79 14.37 17.44
CA GLU A 155 12.74 13.88 18.83
C GLU A 155 11.64 12.83 19.10
N LEU A 156 11.32 11.99 18.10
CA LEU A 156 10.30 10.94 18.18
C LEU A 156 10.86 9.56 18.54
N ASN A 157 12.08 9.49 19.07
CA ASN A 157 12.80 8.28 19.44
C ASN A 157 12.55 7.80 20.88
N ARG A 158 11.60 8.40 21.60
CA ARG A 158 11.26 8.05 22.99
C ARG A 158 10.00 7.16 23.08
N GLY A 159 9.76 6.33 22.08
CA GLY A 159 8.63 5.42 22.04
C GLY A 159 7.39 5.96 21.33
N GLN A 160 7.52 7.00 20.51
CA GLN A 160 6.44 7.51 19.64
C GLN A 160 6.41 6.82 18.29
N VAL A 161 7.58 6.49 17.71
CA VAL A 161 7.70 5.79 16.43
C VAL A 161 8.52 4.51 16.62
N PHE A 162 7.98 3.40 16.11
CA PHE A 162 8.65 2.10 16.11
C PHE A 162 8.87 1.63 14.67
N LEU A 163 10.06 1.14 14.38
CA LEU A 163 10.44 0.59 13.08
C LEU A 163 10.52 -0.94 13.15
N SER A 164 9.72 -1.62 12.34
CA SER A 164 9.79 -3.06 12.09
C SER A 164 10.51 -3.28 10.77
N THR A 165 11.73 -3.80 10.82
CA THR A 165 12.63 -3.87 9.66
C THR A 165 12.81 -5.28 9.11
N GLN A 166 12.41 -6.30 9.88
CA GLN A 166 12.56 -7.69 9.47
C GLN A 166 11.37 -8.13 8.63
N LYS A 167 11.65 -8.94 7.61
CA LYS A 167 10.59 -9.60 6.85
C LYS A 167 9.85 -10.57 7.78
N ILE A 168 8.54 -10.41 7.88
CA ILE A 168 7.66 -11.24 8.71
C ILE A 168 6.69 -12.03 7.82
N PRO A 169 6.22 -13.20 8.27
CA PRO A 169 5.21 -13.97 7.54
C PRO A 169 3.85 -13.26 7.53
N PRO A 170 2.97 -13.56 6.56
CA PRO A 170 1.65 -12.93 6.44
C PRO A 170 0.80 -13.02 7.71
N GLU A 171 0.86 -14.12 8.45
CA GLU A 171 0.12 -14.33 9.69
C GLU A 171 0.54 -13.36 10.79
N GLU A 172 1.84 -13.07 10.90
CA GLU A 172 2.34 -12.08 11.86
C GLU A 172 2.00 -10.65 11.40
N LEU A 173 2.03 -10.39 10.09
CA LEU A 173 1.60 -9.11 9.54
C LEU A 173 0.11 -8.86 9.81
N ALA A 174 -0.74 -9.87 9.65
CA ALA A 174 -2.17 -9.79 9.96
C ALA A 174 -2.43 -9.43 11.44
N LYS A 175 -1.62 -9.95 12.38
CA LYS A 175 -1.69 -9.56 13.79
C LYS A 175 -1.37 -8.07 13.98
N ILE A 176 -0.38 -7.54 13.27
CA ILE A 176 -0.04 -6.11 13.35
C ILE A 176 -1.18 -5.24 12.80
N TYR A 177 -1.83 -5.63 11.70
CA TYR A 177 -3.03 -4.94 11.24
C TYR A 177 -4.12 -4.94 12.29
N ASN A 178 -4.41 -6.09 12.91
CA ASN A 178 -5.45 -6.22 13.93
C ASN A 178 -5.18 -5.41 15.21
N LEU A 179 -3.91 -5.28 15.64
CA LEU A 179 -3.59 -4.51 16.85
C LEU A 179 -3.59 -2.99 16.60
N ALA A 180 -3.53 -2.55 15.34
CA ALA A 180 -3.58 -1.14 15.00
C ALA A 180 -5.01 -0.59 15.11
N ASP A 181 -5.15 0.60 15.67
CA ASP A 181 -6.44 1.29 15.71
C ASP A 181 -6.77 1.95 14.36
N CYS A 182 -5.74 2.25 13.58
CA CYS A 182 -5.88 2.81 12.23
C CYS A 182 -4.60 2.56 11.42
N THR A 183 -4.77 2.21 10.16
CA THR A 183 -3.65 2.20 9.20
C THR A 183 -3.61 3.45 8.36
N ILE A 184 -2.45 3.74 7.76
CA ILE A 184 -2.25 4.94 6.95
C ILE A 184 -1.56 4.55 5.64
N ASN A 185 -2.10 5.04 4.50
CA ASN A 185 -1.47 4.93 3.19
C ASN A 185 -1.65 6.22 2.40
N ILE A 186 -0.71 7.13 2.54
CA ILE A 186 -0.72 8.47 1.91
C ILE A 186 0.16 8.53 0.65
N SER A 187 0.25 7.42 -0.08
CA SER A 187 1.03 7.34 -1.32
C SER A 187 0.53 8.34 -2.36
N ASP A 188 1.45 8.97 -3.11
CA ASP A 188 1.13 9.83 -4.25
C ASP A 188 0.61 9.03 -5.44
N ALA A 189 1.11 7.80 -5.59
CA ALA A 189 0.70 6.87 -6.64
C ALA A 189 0.69 5.44 -6.11
N GLU A 190 -0.38 4.70 -6.44
CA GLU A 190 -0.58 3.32 -6.01
C GLU A 190 -1.39 2.53 -7.05
N GLY A 191 -0.76 1.54 -7.67
CA GLY A 191 -1.41 0.73 -8.69
C GLY A 191 -2.66 0.00 -8.18
N PHE A 192 -2.55 -0.62 -7.02
CA PHE A 192 -3.67 -1.26 -6.33
C PHE A 192 -3.71 -0.92 -4.84
N GLY A 193 -2.60 -1.18 -4.10
CA GLY A 193 -2.52 -0.96 -2.66
C GLY A 193 -2.90 -2.19 -1.83
N LEU A 194 -2.13 -3.27 -1.94
CA LEU A 194 -2.35 -4.50 -1.17
C LEU A 194 -2.42 -4.24 0.33
N ALA A 195 -1.55 -3.40 0.87
CA ALA A 195 -1.55 -3.02 2.29
C ALA A 195 -2.90 -2.41 2.75
N THR A 196 -3.61 -1.71 1.86
CA THR A 196 -4.95 -1.18 2.13
C THR A 196 -5.97 -2.31 2.20
N LEU A 197 -5.92 -3.25 1.24
CA LEU A 197 -6.82 -4.40 1.23
C LEU A 197 -6.58 -5.32 2.44
N GLU A 198 -5.32 -5.56 2.81
CA GLU A 198 -4.94 -6.31 4.01
C GLU A 198 -5.53 -5.69 5.28
N SER A 199 -5.41 -4.36 5.41
CA SER A 199 -6.00 -3.61 6.53
C SER A 199 -7.52 -3.76 6.61
N LEU A 200 -8.21 -3.52 5.49
CA LEU A 200 -9.67 -3.64 5.41
C LEU A 200 -10.14 -5.07 5.69
N SER A 201 -9.41 -6.08 5.20
CA SER A 201 -9.70 -7.50 5.45
C SER A 201 -9.55 -7.86 6.94
N CYS A 202 -8.62 -7.23 7.64
CA CYS A 202 -8.47 -7.37 9.10
C CYS A 202 -9.51 -6.56 9.89
N GLY A 203 -10.37 -5.79 9.24
CA GLY A 203 -11.36 -4.92 9.88
C GLY A 203 -10.75 -3.65 10.49
N THR A 204 -9.52 -3.30 10.14
CA THR A 204 -8.82 -2.13 10.68
C THR A 204 -9.13 -0.91 9.81
N PRO A 205 -9.64 0.19 10.41
CA PRO A 205 -9.86 1.45 9.70
C PRO A 205 -8.59 1.97 9.04
N ILE A 206 -8.73 2.68 7.91
CA ILE A 206 -7.59 3.20 7.18
C ILE A 206 -7.79 4.64 6.71
N ILE A 207 -6.72 5.43 6.79
CA ILE A 207 -6.62 6.76 6.17
C ILE A 207 -5.82 6.58 4.88
N VAL A 208 -6.42 6.93 3.73
CA VAL A 208 -5.77 6.82 2.42
C VAL A 208 -5.82 8.12 1.64
N ASN A 209 -4.82 8.29 0.77
CA ASN A 209 -4.86 9.32 -0.26
C ASN A 209 -5.69 8.82 -1.45
N MET A 210 -6.43 9.72 -2.10
CA MET A 210 -7.32 9.43 -3.24
C MET A 210 -6.51 9.32 -4.53
N THR A 211 -5.79 8.22 -4.72
CA THR A 211 -4.92 7.99 -5.87
C THR A 211 -4.99 6.54 -6.37
N GLY A 212 -4.83 6.35 -7.68
CA GLY A 212 -4.73 5.03 -8.32
C GLY A 212 -5.81 4.06 -7.87
N GLY A 213 -5.42 2.83 -7.59
CA GLY A 213 -6.31 1.76 -7.11
C GLY A 213 -6.85 1.94 -5.69
N LEU A 214 -6.30 2.85 -4.88
CA LEU A 214 -6.83 3.15 -3.54
C LEU A 214 -8.25 3.71 -3.61
N GLN A 215 -8.55 4.50 -4.65
CA GLN A 215 -9.88 5.07 -4.85
C GLN A 215 -10.99 4.01 -4.91
N GLU A 216 -10.68 2.85 -5.48
CA GLU A 216 -11.67 1.78 -5.65
C GLU A 216 -11.97 1.03 -4.36
N GLN A 217 -11.04 1.07 -3.41
CA GLN A 217 -11.15 0.35 -2.15
C GLN A 217 -11.91 1.15 -1.08
N VAL A 218 -11.97 2.49 -1.21
CA VAL A 218 -12.48 3.37 -0.14
C VAL A 218 -13.55 4.38 -0.57
N THR A 219 -13.98 4.43 -1.84
CA THR A 219 -14.89 5.48 -2.35
C THR A 219 -16.34 5.05 -2.56
N ASP A 220 -16.72 3.84 -2.27
CA ASP A 220 -18.11 3.37 -2.52
C ASP A 220 -19.12 3.85 -1.47
N GLY A 221 -18.71 4.72 -0.54
CA GLY A 221 -19.54 5.25 0.53
C GLY A 221 -19.95 4.23 1.60
N LYS A 222 -19.57 2.97 1.44
CA LYS A 222 -19.88 1.88 2.39
C LYS A 222 -18.75 1.62 3.36
N ASN A 223 -17.53 2.04 3.00
CA ASN A 223 -16.30 1.85 3.79
C ASN A 223 -15.90 3.11 4.57
N TRP A 224 -16.78 4.09 4.67
CA TRP A 224 -16.55 5.33 5.40
C TRP A 224 -17.24 5.26 6.77
N PHE A 225 -16.50 5.59 7.80
CA PHE A 225 -17.01 5.79 9.15
C PHE A 225 -16.92 7.28 9.51
#